data_47705cfa54438c173f7801ecfda0e29f
#
_entry.id   47705cfa54438c173f7801ecfda0e29f
#
_cell.length_a   1.000
_cell.length_b   1.000
_cell.length_c   1.000
_cell.angle_alpha   90.00
_cell.angle_beta   90.00
_cell.angle_gamma   90.00
#
_symmetry.space_group_name_H-M   'P 1'
#
loop_
_entity.id
_entity.type
_entity.pdbx_description
1 polymer ?
#
loop_
_entity_poly.entity_id
_entity_poly.type
_entity_poly.pdbx_seq_one_letter_code
_entity_poly.pdbx_strand_id
1 'polypeptide(L)'
;MTTVRQQNFLLRKEKILSMAESLLLDNNQDITLSELASELDIAKGTIYKHFKSKNQLYLELIILNEKRILEISKKHNNDIKNYVSQYMLYHMLNSNRTILLHVIEERLTNNEKNLKELFQELYRIREERIIRIKDITHDYLVVLESAMSIRDYLSYIWTVTYGASLLLNSTNYQKAIGSRERLIKLYINQALMTPDKISSV
;
A
#
# COMPACT_ATOMS: atom_id res chain seq x y z
N MET A 1 10.74 -29.52 2.39
CA MET A 1 11.89 -28.85 1.71
C MET A 1 11.48 -28.47 0.30
N THR A 2 11.66 -27.21 -0.08
CA THR A 2 11.35 -26.72 -1.43
C THR A 2 12.44 -27.22 -2.40
N THR A 3 12.06 -27.78 -3.54
CA THR A 3 13.05 -28.26 -4.52
C THR A 3 13.75 -27.05 -5.19
N VAL A 4 14.99 -27.25 -5.70
CA VAL A 4 15.74 -26.22 -6.46
C VAL A 4 14.88 -25.64 -7.61
N ARG A 5 14.09 -26.49 -8.26
CA ARG A 5 13.17 -26.05 -9.34
C ARG A 5 12.08 -25.11 -8.80
N GLN A 6 11.52 -25.40 -7.63
CA GLN A 6 10.52 -24.53 -6.99
C GLN A 6 11.13 -23.20 -6.55
N GLN A 7 12.35 -23.23 -5.99
CA GLN A 7 13.07 -22.01 -5.61
C GLN A 7 13.32 -21.11 -6.83
N ASN A 8 13.81 -21.66 -7.93
CA ASN A 8 14.04 -20.92 -9.18
C ASN A 8 12.75 -20.36 -9.77
N PHE A 9 11.63 -21.08 -9.63
CA PHE A 9 10.31 -20.58 -10.07
C PHE A 9 9.88 -19.39 -9.24
N LEU A 10 10.02 -19.43 -7.90
CA LEU A 10 9.67 -18.32 -7.01
C LEU A 10 10.57 -17.11 -7.24
N LEU A 11 11.88 -17.29 -7.34
CA LEU A 11 12.82 -16.20 -7.64
C LEU A 11 12.51 -15.51 -8.97
N ARG A 12 12.10 -16.27 -9.99
CA ARG A 12 11.69 -15.69 -11.27
C ARG A 12 10.38 -14.91 -11.15
N LYS A 13 9.42 -15.42 -10.38
CA LYS A 13 8.17 -14.70 -10.09
C LYS A 13 8.44 -13.36 -9.41
N GLU A 14 9.32 -13.33 -8.41
CA GLU A 14 9.74 -12.12 -7.72
C GLU A 14 10.41 -11.11 -8.65
N LYS A 15 11.30 -11.57 -9.54
CA LYS A 15 11.91 -10.71 -10.56
C LYS A 15 10.88 -10.09 -11.51
N ILE A 16 9.89 -10.86 -11.93
CA ILE A 16 8.81 -10.36 -12.80
C ILE A 16 8.00 -9.29 -12.05
N LEU A 17 7.63 -9.52 -10.79
CA LEU A 17 6.91 -8.56 -9.97
C LEU A 17 7.72 -7.27 -9.74
N SER A 18 9.01 -7.40 -9.41
CA SER A 18 9.88 -6.25 -9.19
C SER A 18 10.03 -5.38 -10.45
N MET A 19 10.22 -6.00 -11.61
CA MET A 19 10.33 -5.27 -12.88
C MET A 19 8.99 -4.64 -13.26
N ALA A 20 7.87 -5.34 -13.07
CA ALA A 20 6.55 -4.80 -13.35
C ALA A 20 6.24 -3.58 -12.45
N GLU A 21 6.63 -3.62 -11.17
CA GLU A 21 6.50 -2.48 -10.24
C GLU A 21 7.35 -1.29 -10.73
N SER A 22 8.61 -1.52 -11.13
CA SER A 22 9.48 -0.46 -11.65
C SER A 22 8.89 0.20 -12.88
N LEU A 23 8.53 -0.59 -13.88
CA LEU A 23 7.94 -0.07 -15.12
C LEU A 23 6.64 0.72 -14.89
N LEU A 24 5.77 0.24 -14.00
CA LEU A 24 4.55 0.95 -13.63
C LEU A 24 4.83 2.32 -13.01
N LEU A 25 5.87 2.40 -12.16
CA LEU A 25 6.23 3.63 -11.46
C LEU A 25 6.98 4.61 -12.38
N ASP A 26 7.84 4.10 -13.26
CA ASP A 26 8.66 4.90 -14.17
C ASP A 26 7.80 5.51 -15.29
N ASN A 27 6.90 4.71 -15.88
CA ASN A 27 6.03 5.16 -16.96
C ASN A 27 4.81 5.95 -16.47
N ASN A 28 4.47 5.82 -15.18
CA ASN A 28 3.24 6.38 -14.59
C ASN A 28 1.97 5.98 -15.37
N GLN A 29 2.03 4.83 -16.05
CA GLN A 29 1.03 4.34 -16.99
C GLN A 29 0.89 2.83 -16.89
N ASP A 30 -0.13 2.33 -17.56
CA ASP A 30 -0.37 0.90 -17.73
C ASP A 30 0.76 0.27 -18.57
N ILE A 31 1.29 -0.88 -18.14
CA ILE A 31 2.36 -1.60 -18.84
C ILE A 31 1.80 -2.75 -19.67
N THR A 32 2.47 -3.12 -20.75
CA THR A 32 2.15 -4.33 -21.51
C THR A 32 3.02 -5.50 -21.06
N LEU A 33 2.48 -6.73 -21.16
CA LEU A 33 3.30 -7.93 -20.88
C LEU A 33 4.42 -8.14 -21.92
N SER A 34 4.35 -7.46 -23.06
CA SER A 34 5.40 -7.50 -24.08
C SER A 34 6.58 -6.61 -23.68
N GLU A 35 6.33 -5.40 -23.20
CA GLU A 35 7.35 -4.52 -22.62
C GLU A 35 8.03 -5.20 -21.44
N LEU A 36 7.24 -5.74 -20.49
CA LEU A 36 7.79 -6.45 -19.34
C LEU A 36 8.68 -7.64 -19.74
N ALA A 37 8.31 -8.40 -20.78
CA ALA A 37 9.09 -9.51 -21.28
C ALA A 37 10.41 -9.03 -21.91
N SER A 38 10.35 -7.92 -22.66
CA SER A 38 11.53 -7.29 -23.29
C SER A 38 12.52 -6.80 -22.24
N GLU A 39 12.07 -6.09 -21.21
CA GLU A 39 12.92 -5.57 -20.13
C GLU A 39 13.59 -6.69 -19.31
N LEU A 40 12.93 -7.84 -19.20
CA LEU A 40 13.47 -9.01 -18.50
C LEU A 40 14.32 -9.93 -19.39
N ASP A 41 14.42 -9.65 -20.68
CA ASP A 41 15.04 -10.54 -21.68
C ASP A 41 14.50 -11.98 -21.61
N ILE A 42 13.17 -12.11 -21.57
CA ILE A 42 12.49 -13.41 -21.53
C ILE A 42 11.35 -13.47 -22.55
N ALA A 43 11.02 -14.68 -22.98
CA ALA A 43 9.84 -14.89 -23.82
C ALA A 43 8.55 -14.53 -23.06
N LYS A 44 7.58 -13.85 -23.69
CA LYS A 44 6.26 -13.50 -23.12
C LYS A 44 5.54 -14.71 -22.53
N GLY A 45 5.67 -15.90 -23.13
CA GLY A 45 5.15 -17.15 -22.62
C GLY A 45 5.72 -17.55 -21.25
N THR A 46 6.90 -17.05 -20.87
CA THR A 46 7.46 -17.26 -19.53
C THR A 46 6.67 -16.50 -18.47
N ILE A 47 6.20 -15.28 -18.77
CA ILE A 47 5.34 -14.52 -17.87
C ILE A 47 4.03 -15.26 -17.64
N TYR A 48 3.42 -15.79 -18.69
CA TYR A 48 2.16 -16.55 -18.58
C TYR A 48 2.26 -17.87 -17.79
N LYS A 49 3.48 -18.40 -17.58
CA LYS A 49 3.68 -19.53 -16.66
C LYS A 49 3.53 -19.12 -15.18
N HIS A 50 3.71 -17.84 -14.87
CA HIS A 50 3.60 -17.31 -13.51
C HIS A 50 2.28 -16.59 -13.25
N PHE A 51 1.72 -15.91 -14.26
CA PHE A 51 0.51 -15.08 -14.16
C PHE A 51 -0.41 -15.36 -15.34
N LYS A 52 -1.63 -15.82 -15.06
CA LYS A 52 -2.62 -16.16 -16.10
C LYS A 52 -3.11 -14.95 -16.88
N SER A 53 -3.03 -13.76 -16.26
CA SER A 53 -3.43 -12.49 -16.88
C SER A 53 -2.60 -11.33 -16.32
N LYS A 54 -2.64 -10.18 -17.00
CA LYS A 54 -2.07 -8.92 -16.53
C LYS A 54 -2.76 -8.45 -15.24
N ASN A 55 -4.06 -8.67 -15.12
CA ASN A 55 -4.83 -8.31 -13.93
C ASN A 55 -4.43 -9.17 -12.72
N GLN A 56 -4.09 -10.45 -12.92
CA GLN A 56 -3.50 -11.27 -11.87
C GLN A 56 -2.13 -10.70 -11.42
N LEU A 57 -1.26 -10.34 -12.35
CA LEU A 57 0.03 -9.71 -12.05
C LEU A 57 -0.16 -8.45 -11.19
N TYR A 58 -1.10 -7.59 -11.57
CA TYR A 58 -1.38 -6.36 -10.84
C TYR A 58 -1.91 -6.61 -9.43
N LEU A 59 -2.85 -7.55 -9.26
CA LEU A 59 -3.36 -7.88 -7.94
C LEU A 59 -2.28 -8.49 -7.04
N GLU A 60 -1.36 -9.26 -7.61
CA GLU A 60 -0.22 -9.78 -6.85
C GLU A 60 0.79 -8.68 -6.47
N LEU A 61 0.94 -7.61 -7.26
CA LEU A 61 1.70 -6.41 -6.86
C LEU A 61 1.03 -5.69 -5.68
N ILE A 62 -0.29 -5.56 -5.69
CA ILE A 62 -1.06 -4.97 -4.60
C ILE A 62 -0.88 -5.81 -3.32
N ILE A 63 -0.99 -7.13 -3.43
CA ILE A 63 -0.76 -8.06 -2.31
C ILE A 63 0.68 -7.92 -1.77
N LEU A 64 1.68 -7.81 -2.64
CA LEU A 64 3.06 -7.61 -2.22
C LEU A 64 3.23 -6.29 -1.47
N ASN A 65 2.59 -5.22 -1.93
CA ASN A 65 2.59 -3.93 -1.24
C ASN A 65 1.92 -4.02 0.13
N GLU A 66 0.76 -4.69 0.24
CA GLU A 66 0.10 -4.91 1.54
C GLU A 66 0.93 -5.76 2.50
N LYS A 67 1.68 -6.75 2.01
CA LYS A 67 2.64 -7.51 2.83
C LYS A 67 3.74 -6.61 3.41
N ARG A 68 4.25 -5.64 2.63
CA ARG A 68 5.21 -4.64 3.14
C ARG A 68 4.61 -3.78 4.25
N ILE A 69 3.35 -3.37 4.10
CA ILE A 69 2.62 -2.59 5.12
C ILE A 69 2.32 -3.44 6.36
N LEU A 70 1.98 -4.71 6.19
CA LEU A 70 1.82 -5.65 7.30
C LEU A 70 3.12 -5.78 8.12
N GLU A 71 4.30 -5.81 7.48
CA GLU A 71 5.58 -5.84 8.20
C GLU A 71 5.80 -4.57 9.04
N ILE A 72 5.30 -3.41 8.62
CA ILE A 72 5.31 -2.18 9.44
C ILE A 72 4.49 -2.41 10.72
N SER A 73 3.30 -2.99 10.62
CA SER A 73 2.48 -3.28 11.80
C SER A 73 3.12 -4.32 12.73
N LYS A 74 3.85 -5.30 12.20
CA LYS A 74 4.58 -6.28 13.02
C LYS A 74 5.73 -5.66 13.81
N LYS A 75 6.42 -4.69 13.21
CA LYS A 75 7.56 -3.99 13.85
C LYS A 75 7.13 -2.97 14.89
N HIS A 76 5.93 -2.41 14.76
CA HIS A 76 5.44 -1.29 15.57
C HIS A 76 4.11 -1.59 16.26
N ASN A 77 3.88 -2.84 16.65
CA ASN A 77 2.65 -3.31 17.29
C ASN A 77 2.52 -2.97 18.78
N ASN A 78 3.46 -2.23 19.34
CA ASN A 78 3.49 -1.81 20.74
C ASN A 78 3.36 -0.28 20.92
N ASP A 79 3.36 0.48 19.83
CA ASP A 79 3.27 1.94 19.85
C ASP A 79 2.52 2.46 18.63
N ILE A 80 1.29 2.92 18.86
CA ILE A 80 0.43 3.44 17.79
C ILE A 80 1.03 4.67 17.11
N LYS A 81 1.73 5.55 17.83
CA LYS A 81 2.34 6.76 17.25
C LYS A 81 3.45 6.38 16.27
N ASN A 82 4.28 5.41 16.64
CA ASN A 82 5.31 4.86 15.75
C ASN A 82 4.67 4.16 14.55
N TYR A 83 3.64 3.31 14.78
CA TYR A 83 2.95 2.65 13.67
C TYR A 83 2.37 3.67 12.68
N VAL A 84 1.59 4.65 13.14
CA VAL A 84 0.97 5.67 12.30
C VAL A 84 2.02 6.47 11.54
N SER A 85 3.10 6.89 12.23
CA SER A 85 4.19 7.62 11.59
C SER A 85 4.85 6.82 10.47
N GLN A 86 5.19 5.54 10.69
CA GLN A 86 5.82 4.69 9.70
C GLN A 86 4.89 4.31 8.55
N TYR A 87 3.60 4.07 8.86
CA TYR A 87 2.56 3.82 7.87
C TYR A 87 2.39 5.01 6.92
N MET A 88 2.22 6.22 7.48
CA MET A 88 2.07 7.44 6.70
C MET A 88 3.33 7.76 5.89
N LEU A 89 4.52 7.63 6.50
CA LEU A 89 5.80 7.80 5.81
C LEU A 89 5.94 6.85 4.63
N TYR A 90 5.63 5.57 4.81
CA TYR A 90 5.71 4.58 3.74
C TYR A 90 4.88 4.99 2.51
N HIS A 91 3.65 5.43 2.73
CA HIS A 91 2.74 5.85 1.66
C HIS A 91 3.15 7.20 1.05
N MET A 92 3.46 8.20 1.86
CA MET A 92 3.77 9.54 1.37
C MET A 92 5.14 9.64 0.68
N LEU A 93 6.15 8.88 1.12
CA LEU A 93 7.44 8.80 0.44
C LEU A 93 7.33 8.04 -0.90
N ASN A 94 6.37 7.13 -1.01
CA ASN A 94 6.06 6.38 -2.22
C ASN A 94 4.69 6.81 -2.79
N SER A 95 4.43 8.12 -2.85
CA SER A 95 3.11 8.69 -3.20
C SER A 95 2.60 8.21 -4.56
N ASN A 96 3.48 8.12 -5.57
CA ASN A 96 3.11 7.59 -6.88
C ASN A 96 2.63 6.14 -6.80
N ARG A 97 3.36 5.26 -6.09
CA ARG A 97 2.94 3.87 -5.85
C ARG A 97 1.59 3.80 -5.15
N THR A 98 1.40 4.58 -4.09
CA THR A 98 0.16 4.60 -3.30
C THR A 98 -1.04 4.91 -4.16
N ILE A 99 -0.96 5.95 -4.99
CA ILE A 99 -2.05 6.37 -5.87
C ILE A 99 -2.30 5.34 -6.98
N LEU A 100 -1.23 4.92 -7.66
CA LEU A 100 -1.32 4.03 -8.81
C LEU A 100 -1.92 2.67 -8.42
N LEU A 101 -1.43 2.05 -7.34
CA LEU A 101 -1.94 0.76 -6.89
C LEU A 101 -3.40 0.86 -6.42
N HIS A 102 -3.81 1.96 -5.79
CA HIS A 102 -5.21 2.17 -5.42
C HIS A 102 -6.12 2.28 -6.65
N VAL A 103 -5.75 3.06 -7.65
CA VAL A 103 -6.52 3.19 -8.90
C VAL A 103 -6.64 1.84 -9.62
N ILE A 104 -5.55 1.05 -9.65
CA ILE A 104 -5.56 -0.30 -10.24
C ILE A 104 -6.50 -1.22 -9.45
N GLU A 105 -6.45 -1.19 -8.13
CA GLU A 105 -7.31 -2.01 -7.25
C GLU A 105 -8.79 -1.73 -7.51
N GLU A 106 -9.20 -0.47 -7.52
CA GLU A 106 -10.59 -0.06 -7.78
C GLU A 106 -11.08 -0.57 -9.14
N ARG A 107 -10.22 -0.48 -10.18
CA ARG A 107 -10.52 -1.02 -11.50
C ARG A 107 -10.71 -2.54 -11.48
N LEU A 108 -9.87 -3.26 -10.76
CA LEU A 108 -9.92 -4.72 -10.68
C LEU A 108 -11.13 -5.21 -9.89
N THR A 109 -11.46 -4.57 -8.78
CA THR A 109 -12.59 -4.93 -7.91
C THR A 109 -13.91 -4.92 -8.68
N ASN A 110 -14.06 -3.99 -9.61
CA ASN A 110 -15.31 -3.84 -10.39
C ASN A 110 -15.42 -4.80 -11.59
N ASN A 111 -14.33 -5.46 -12.02
CA ASN A 111 -14.27 -6.08 -13.34
C ASN A 111 -13.88 -7.57 -13.38
N GLU A 112 -13.49 -8.21 -12.26
CA GLU A 112 -12.78 -9.51 -12.36
C GLU A 112 -13.30 -10.62 -11.44
N LYS A 113 -14.19 -11.45 -11.97
CA LYS A 113 -14.69 -12.65 -11.26
C LYS A 113 -13.61 -13.72 -11.00
N ASN A 114 -12.57 -13.78 -11.83
CA ASN A 114 -11.52 -14.82 -11.79
C ASN A 114 -10.40 -14.54 -10.77
N LEU A 115 -10.45 -13.42 -10.04
CA LEU A 115 -9.44 -13.02 -9.06
C LEU A 115 -9.91 -13.16 -7.60
N LYS A 116 -11.03 -13.82 -7.38
CA LYS A 116 -11.67 -13.93 -6.05
C LYS A 116 -10.73 -14.43 -4.96
N GLU A 117 -9.94 -15.47 -5.23
CA GLU A 117 -9.01 -16.05 -4.25
C GLU A 117 -7.89 -15.05 -3.87
N LEU A 118 -7.37 -14.29 -4.83
CA LEU A 118 -6.36 -13.28 -4.58
C LEU A 118 -6.93 -12.08 -3.80
N PHE A 119 -8.17 -11.67 -4.08
CA PHE A 119 -8.84 -10.67 -3.27
C PHE A 119 -9.07 -11.14 -1.84
N GLN A 120 -9.41 -12.42 -1.63
CA GLN A 120 -9.50 -13.01 -0.29
C GLN A 120 -8.15 -12.98 0.43
N GLU A 121 -7.03 -13.28 -0.26
CA GLU A 121 -5.69 -13.14 0.32
C GLU A 121 -5.41 -11.69 0.71
N LEU A 122 -5.70 -10.73 -0.18
CA LEU A 122 -5.53 -9.30 0.07
C LEU A 122 -6.29 -8.85 1.32
N TYR A 123 -7.57 -9.20 1.42
CA TYR A 123 -8.42 -8.83 2.56
C TYR A 123 -7.94 -9.48 3.86
N ARG A 124 -7.50 -10.74 3.83
CA ARG A 124 -6.92 -11.41 4.99
C ARG A 124 -5.67 -10.72 5.50
N ILE A 125 -4.80 -10.24 4.62
CA ILE A 125 -3.59 -9.49 5.01
C ILE A 125 -3.97 -8.16 5.68
N ARG A 126 -4.97 -7.46 5.15
CA ARG A 126 -5.49 -6.21 5.72
C ARG A 126 -6.11 -6.43 7.08
N GLU A 127 -6.92 -7.48 7.23
CA GLU A 127 -7.52 -7.88 8.50
C GLU A 127 -6.45 -8.24 9.54
N GLU A 128 -5.45 -9.05 9.17
CA GLU A 128 -4.32 -9.35 10.06
C GLU A 128 -3.63 -8.07 10.55
N ARG A 129 -3.40 -7.10 9.67
CA ARG A 129 -2.82 -5.81 10.04
C ARG A 129 -3.69 -5.05 11.04
N ILE A 130 -4.99 -4.97 10.80
CA ILE A 130 -5.94 -4.27 11.69
C ILE A 130 -5.99 -4.94 13.06
N ILE A 131 -6.06 -6.27 13.13
CA ILE A 131 -6.05 -7.02 14.38
C ILE A 131 -4.80 -6.69 15.21
N ARG A 132 -3.62 -6.60 14.58
CA ARG A 132 -2.35 -6.32 15.27
C ARG A 132 -2.27 -4.95 15.92
N ILE A 133 -2.95 -3.96 15.36
CA ILE A 133 -2.88 -2.58 15.84
C ILE A 133 -4.12 -2.17 16.65
N LYS A 134 -5.11 -3.05 16.74
CA LYS A 134 -6.41 -2.74 17.35
C LYS A 134 -6.27 -2.30 18.81
N ASP A 135 -5.57 -3.10 19.61
CA ASP A 135 -5.46 -2.87 21.05
C ASP A 135 -4.66 -1.60 21.36
N ILE A 136 -3.50 -1.41 20.71
CA ILE A 136 -2.70 -0.20 20.88
C ILE A 136 -3.41 1.06 20.36
N THR A 137 -4.30 0.93 19.38
CA THR A 137 -5.15 2.04 18.91
C THR A 137 -6.22 2.36 19.95
N HIS A 138 -6.87 1.33 20.51
CA HIS A 138 -7.85 1.50 21.58
C HIS A 138 -7.27 2.22 22.77
N ASP A 139 -6.16 1.71 23.29
CA ASP A 139 -5.49 2.29 24.48
C ASP A 139 -5.08 3.74 24.25
N TYR A 140 -4.60 4.05 23.04
CA TYR A 140 -4.26 5.42 22.66
C TYR A 140 -5.47 6.36 22.67
N LEU A 141 -6.59 5.94 22.10
CA LEU A 141 -7.81 6.74 22.07
C LEU A 141 -8.39 6.93 23.48
N VAL A 142 -8.32 5.90 24.34
CA VAL A 142 -8.75 5.98 25.74
C VAL A 142 -7.89 6.97 26.54
N VAL A 143 -6.56 6.93 26.38
CA VAL A 143 -5.64 7.87 27.06
C VAL A 143 -5.91 9.31 26.65
N LEU A 144 -6.34 9.54 25.40
CA LEU A 144 -6.69 10.87 24.90
C LEU A 144 -8.15 11.28 25.17
N GLU A 145 -8.92 10.44 25.86
CA GLU A 145 -10.36 10.65 26.08
C GLU A 145 -11.12 10.97 24.77
N SER A 146 -10.67 10.35 23.67
CA SER A 146 -11.16 10.64 22.32
C SER A 146 -12.57 10.07 22.11
N ALA A 147 -13.45 10.86 21.49
CA ALA A 147 -14.76 10.40 21.03
C ALA A 147 -14.70 9.53 19.76
N MET A 148 -13.53 9.40 19.10
CA MET A 148 -13.39 8.60 17.89
C MET A 148 -13.42 7.11 18.20
N SER A 149 -14.13 6.33 17.36
CA SER A 149 -13.95 4.89 17.34
C SER A 149 -12.60 4.52 16.68
N ILE A 150 -12.11 3.29 16.95
CA ILE A 150 -10.91 2.75 16.26
C ILE A 150 -11.09 2.85 14.76
N ARG A 151 -12.28 2.49 14.26
CA ARG A 151 -12.59 2.51 12.81
C ARG A 151 -12.49 3.91 12.23
N ASP A 152 -13.05 4.89 12.92
CA ASP A 152 -13.03 6.29 12.47
C ASP A 152 -11.63 6.85 12.45
N TYR A 153 -10.83 6.57 13.48
CA TYR A 153 -9.43 6.99 13.53
C TYR A 153 -8.60 6.37 12.40
N LEU A 154 -8.71 5.05 12.18
CA LEU A 154 -7.98 4.40 11.10
C LEU A 154 -8.45 4.86 9.71
N SER A 155 -9.73 5.14 9.52
CA SER A 155 -10.28 5.73 8.30
C SER A 155 -9.75 7.14 8.07
N TYR A 156 -9.67 7.95 9.13
CA TYR A 156 -9.07 9.28 9.08
C TYR A 156 -7.59 9.22 8.70
N ILE A 157 -6.80 8.34 9.31
CA ILE A 157 -5.38 8.13 8.97
C ILE A 157 -5.25 7.80 7.48
N TRP A 158 -6.07 6.88 6.95
CA TRP A 158 -6.06 6.55 5.53
C TRP A 158 -6.40 7.75 4.65
N THR A 159 -7.46 8.48 4.98
CA THR A 159 -7.92 9.65 4.21
C THR A 159 -6.84 10.72 4.12
N VAL A 160 -6.22 11.07 5.25
CA VAL A 160 -5.13 12.05 5.30
C VAL A 160 -3.92 11.56 4.52
N THR A 161 -3.54 10.28 4.67
CA THR A 161 -2.40 9.68 3.97
C THR A 161 -2.60 9.69 2.47
N TYR A 162 -3.78 9.30 1.99
CA TYR A 162 -4.10 9.27 0.56
C TYR A 162 -4.19 10.68 -0.04
N GLY A 163 -4.90 11.59 0.63
CA GLY A 163 -4.98 12.99 0.21
C GLY A 163 -3.62 13.68 0.16
N ALA A 164 -2.78 13.48 1.18
CA ALA A 164 -1.41 13.96 1.20
C ALA A 164 -0.57 13.37 0.04
N SER A 165 -0.73 12.08 -0.25
CA SER A 165 -0.04 11.42 -1.36
C SER A 165 -0.44 12.00 -2.72
N LEU A 166 -1.72 12.35 -2.92
CA LEU A 166 -2.17 13.06 -4.12
C LEU A 166 -1.47 14.41 -4.29
N LEU A 167 -1.40 15.22 -3.22
CA LEU A 167 -0.71 16.51 -3.25
C LEU A 167 0.78 16.36 -3.51
N LEU A 168 1.44 15.40 -2.86
CA LEU A 168 2.87 15.12 -3.03
C LEU A 168 3.23 14.59 -4.42
N ASN A 169 2.26 14.07 -5.15
CA ASN A 169 2.43 13.60 -6.53
C ASN A 169 2.01 14.64 -7.59
N SER A 170 1.39 15.74 -7.17
CA SER A 170 0.91 16.77 -8.08
C SER A 170 2.02 17.79 -8.41
N THR A 171 2.40 17.87 -9.69
CA THR A 171 3.41 18.83 -10.17
C THR A 171 3.04 20.29 -9.91
N ASN A 172 1.74 20.60 -9.97
CA ASN A 172 1.24 21.97 -9.75
C ASN A 172 1.36 22.38 -8.27
N TYR A 173 0.93 21.49 -7.36
CA TYR A 173 0.99 21.76 -5.93
C TYR A 173 2.41 21.78 -5.38
N GLN A 174 3.33 20.98 -5.91
CA GLN A 174 4.73 20.98 -5.47
C GLN A 174 5.41 22.35 -5.62
N LYS A 175 4.99 23.18 -6.60
CA LYS A 175 5.49 24.55 -6.79
C LYS A 175 4.90 25.53 -5.78
N ALA A 176 3.71 25.26 -5.26
CA ALA A 176 2.94 26.21 -4.41
C ALA A 176 3.04 25.91 -2.91
N ILE A 177 3.28 24.66 -2.51
CA ILE A 177 3.10 24.19 -1.14
C ILE A 177 4.41 24.21 -0.32
N GLY A 178 5.54 24.41 -0.93
CA GLY A 178 6.85 24.45 -0.25
C GLY A 178 7.50 23.09 -0.10
N SER A 179 8.28 22.90 0.97
CA SER A 179 9.09 21.70 1.17
C SER A 179 8.23 20.45 1.37
N ARG A 180 8.50 19.40 0.56
CA ARG A 180 7.89 18.07 0.69
C ARG A 180 8.04 17.48 2.10
N GLU A 181 9.22 17.64 2.70
CA GLU A 181 9.51 17.17 4.05
C GLU A 181 8.64 17.87 5.10
N ARG A 182 8.49 19.18 4.99
CA ARG A 182 7.64 19.97 5.89
C ARG A 182 6.19 19.51 5.82
N LEU A 183 5.69 19.25 4.63
CA LEU A 183 4.33 18.78 4.42
C LEU A 183 4.09 17.42 5.04
N ILE A 184 5.00 16.48 4.83
CA ILE A 184 4.93 15.13 5.42
C ILE A 184 4.90 15.23 6.95
N LYS A 185 5.83 16.00 7.56
CA LYS A 185 5.86 16.21 9.01
C LYS A 185 4.55 16.83 9.54
N LEU A 186 4.01 17.81 8.80
CA LEU A 186 2.75 18.47 9.18
C LEU A 186 1.60 17.45 9.25
N TYR A 187 1.41 16.64 8.20
CA TYR A 187 0.30 15.70 8.14
C TYR A 187 0.43 14.58 9.18
N ILE A 188 1.64 14.06 9.42
CA ILE A 188 1.85 13.07 10.48
C ILE A 188 1.52 13.66 11.85
N ASN A 189 2.04 14.85 12.16
CA ASN A 189 1.76 15.50 13.44
C ASN A 189 0.26 15.77 13.62
N GLN A 190 -0.43 16.27 12.59
CA GLN A 190 -1.87 16.50 12.67
C GLN A 190 -2.64 15.18 12.88
N ALA A 191 -2.26 14.12 12.19
CA ALA A 191 -2.88 12.81 12.34
C ALA A 191 -2.75 12.25 13.76
N LEU A 192 -1.63 12.51 14.44
CA LEU A 192 -1.40 12.10 15.81
C LEU A 192 -2.08 13.02 16.86
N MET A 193 -2.36 14.27 16.51
CA MET A 193 -3.02 15.24 17.42
C MET A 193 -4.54 15.28 17.27
N THR A 194 -5.08 14.79 16.18
CA THR A 194 -6.52 14.89 15.88
C THR A 194 -7.43 14.19 16.90
N PRO A 195 -7.08 12.99 17.42
CA PRO A 195 -7.93 12.32 18.42
C PRO A 195 -8.20 13.14 19.68
N ASP A 196 -7.23 13.97 20.07
CA ASP A 196 -7.30 14.82 21.26
C ASP A 196 -8.27 16.01 21.11
N LYS A 197 -8.62 16.37 19.85
CA LYS A 197 -9.39 17.59 19.54
C LYS A 197 -10.85 17.34 19.23
N ILE A 198 -11.27 16.09 19.08
CA ILE A 198 -12.63 15.73 18.72
C ILE A 198 -13.41 15.46 20.02
N SER A 199 -14.05 16.50 20.53
CA SER A 199 -15.09 16.35 21.54
C SER A 199 -16.35 15.74 20.91
N SER A 200 -17.11 14.98 21.67
CA SER A 200 -18.43 14.48 21.24
C SER A 200 -19.31 15.65 20.77
N VAL A 201 -19.72 15.62 19.53
CA VAL A 201 -20.72 16.53 18.96
C VAL A 201 -22.10 16.08 19.43
#